data_4c351175b382a872d9abaef36a9f588b
#
_entry.id   4c351175b382a872d9abaef36a9f588b
#
_cell.length_a   1.000
_cell.length_b   1.000
_cell.length_c   1.000
_cell.angle_alpha   90.00
_cell.angle_beta   90.00
_cell.angle_gamma   90.00
#
_symmetry.space_group_name_H-M   'P 1'
#
loop_
_entity.id
_entity.type
_entity.pdbx_description
1 polymer ?
#
loop_
_entity_poly.entity_id
_entity_poly.type
_entity_poly.pdbx_seq_one_letter_code
_entity_poly.pdbx_strand_id
1 'polypeptide(L)'
;MRALLLGSLSAALLLATALSFLLLFALEIRPRVDRPVALTPEHVGRAKALLDRHRYRVRPGTLASARVRADDIDVAANYLARRFLGGSAAVTLGQGRAAVRLTLPLGARPTYLNASADLVETAGVPRVQRLSVGALPIPDHVTEVLVLVALAVLQRDAQARALVNSLQMVRMSTEEISIVYRWSGGFHRDVQAVVLSEQDRQRLLHHQGFLAWWVESAGAQDPSLSGLLQAVLGEAHGRGADGDAVAENRAALLVGMFHVLGRSPRVLIPEARSWPRVPGRTVTLDGRADLAKHFMVSAVIAAHADTALADVVGLYKELQDARGGSGFSFPDLAADRAGTRFGERSVADPASATRLQELAVGGWRDDSLMPAWRDLPEGLQEEVFRQRFGGQDTDAYREVTKEIERRLDALSWMR
;
A
#
# COMPACT_ATOMS: atom_id res chain seq x y z
N MET A 1 11.38 45.51 39.78
CA MET A 1 10.39 44.40 39.58
C MET A 1 9.29 44.75 38.59
N ARG A 2 8.54 45.86 38.71
CA ARG A 2 7.46 46.21 37.74
C ARG A 2 7.93 46.43 36.29
N ALA A 3 9.08 47.05 36.08
CA ALA A 3 9.64 47.26 34.73
C ALA A 3 10.06 45.96 34.03
N LEU A 4 10.60 44.99 34.75
CA LEU A 4 10.97 43.67 34.25
C LEU A 4 9.71 42.84 33.90
N LEU A 5 8.65 42.92 34.70
CA LEU A 5 7.38 42.26 34.41
C LEU A 5 6.66 42.86 33.18
N LEU A 6 6.70 44.18 33.02
CA LEU A 6 6.14 44.85 31.84
C LEU A 6 6.94 44.53 30.59
N GLY A 7 8.25 44.45 30.67
CA GLY A 7 9.13 44.03 29.55
C GLY A 7 8.88 42.59 29.11
N SER A 8 8.75 41.65 30.05
CA SER A 8 8.42 40.25 29.75
C SER A 8 7.03 40.07 29.16
N LEU A 9 6.03 40.84 29.66
CA LEU A 9 4.68 40.80 29.11
C LEU A 9 4.62 41.34 27.67
N SER A 10 5.31 42.43 27.39
CA SER A 10 5.42 43.01 26.05
C SER A 10 6.13 42.07 25.06
N ALA A 11 7.20 41.43 25.53
CA ALA A 11 7.92 40.44 24.71
C ALA A 11 7.06 39.20 24.40
N ALA A 12 6.30 38.71 25.39
CA ALA A 12 5.38 37.60 25.22
C ALA A 12 4.23 37.93 24.25
N LEU A 13 3.70 39.17 24.37
CA LEU A 13 2.62 39.65 23.48
C LEU A 13 3.14 39.81 22.05
N LEU A 14 4.34 40.34 21.84
CA LEU A 14 4.97 40.45 20.53
C LEU A 14 5.24 39.08 19.91
N LEU A 15 5.70 38.14 20.71
CA LEU A 15 5.93 36.76 20.26
C LEU A 15 4.63 36.06 19.87
N ALA A 16 3.56 36.21 20.69
CA ALA A 16 2.24 35.66 20.41
C ALA A 16 1.63 36.27 19.14
N THR A 17 1.78 37.58 18.95
CA THR A 17 1.31 38.30 17.75
C THR A 17 2.09 37.82 16.50
N ALA A 18 3.40 37.71 16.59
CA ALA A 18 4.24 37.20 15.51
C ALA A 18 3.91 35.76 15.14
N LEU A 19 3.69 34.90 16.14
CA LEU A 19 3.28 33.51 15.93
C LEU A 19 1.89 33.41 15.28
N SER A 20 0.94 34.22 15.74
CA SER A 20 -0.42 34.29 15.14
C SER A 20 -0.36 34.75 13.70
N PHE A 21 0.49 35.72 13.39
CA PHE A 21 0.72 36.19 12.03
C PHE A 21 1.34 35.11 11.14
N LEU A 22 2.36 34.41 11.63
CA LEU A 22 2.97 33.28 10.95
C LEU A 22 1.95 32.16 10.67
N LEU A 23 1.11 31.82 11.62
CA LEU A 23 0.07 30.81 11.45
C LEU A 23 -0.97 31.23 10.41
N LEU A 24 -1.40 32.50 10.39
CA LEU A 24 -2.36 33.03 9.42
C LEU A 24 -1.84 32.91 7.96
N PHE A 25 -0.55 33.07 7.75
CA PHE A 25 0.05 32.98 6.42
C PHE A 25 0.52 31.55 6.05
N ALA A 26 0.78 30.70 7.06
CA ALA A 26 1.19 29.32 6.84
C ALA A 26 -0.02 28.39 6.56
N LEU A 27 -1.22 28.72 7.09
CA LEU A 27 -2.40 27.90 6.95
C LEU A 27 -3.31 28.43 5.85
N GLU A 28 -3.83 27.53 5.05
CA GLU A 28 -4.72 27.83 3.92
C GLU A 28 -6.01 27.03 4.05
N ILE A 29 -7.13 27.59 3.55
CA ILE A 29 -8.46 26.94 3.56
C ILE A 29 -8.68 26.04 2.33
N ARG A 30 -7.74 26.03 1.39
CA ARG A 30 -7.79 25.21 0.17
C ARG A 30 -6.53 24.38 0.02
N PRO A 31 -6.65 23.10 -0.35
CA PRO A 31 -5.49 22.30 -0.70
C PRO A 31 -4.88 22.78 -2.02
N ARG A 32 -3.55 22.81 -2.12
CA ARG A 32 -2.85 23.06 -3.40
C ARG A 32 -2.64 21.79 -4.20
N VAL A 33 -2.63 20.64 -3.50
CA VAL A 33 -2.61 19.30 -4.10
C VAL A 33 -3.79 18.54 -3.50
N ASP A 34 -4.77 18.22 -4.34
CA ASP A 34 -5.93 17.40 -3.98
C ASP A 34 -6.14 16.36 -5.07
N ARG A 35 -5.59 15.16 -4.86
CA ARG A 35 -5.71 14.07 -5.80
C ARG A 35 -5.64 12.70 -5.10
N PRO A 36 -6.37 11.69 -5.62
CA PRO A 36 -6.21 10.33 -5.14
C PRO A 36 -4.84 9.78 -5.52
N VAL A 37 -4.43 8.71 -4.86
CA VAL A 37 -3.27 7.92 -5.31
C VAL A 37 -3.71 7.04 -6.47
N ALA A 38 -3.17 7.28 -7.65
CA ALA A 38 -3.43 6.49 -8.86
C ALA A 38 -2.21 5.58 -9.16
N LEU A 39 -2.01 4.56 -8.32
CA LEU A 39 -1.07 3.49 -8.62
C LEU A 39 -1.68 2.56 -9.69
N THR A 40 -0.99 2.40 -10.80
CA THR A 40 -1.37 1.44 -11.84
C THR A 40 -0.44 0.23 -11.81
N PRO A 41 -0.88 -0.93 -12.31
CA PRO A 41 -0.03 -2.12 -12.44
C PRO A 41 1.28 -1.87 -13.20
N GLU A 42 1.27 -0.90 -14.12
CA GLU A 42 2.46 -0.51 -14.90
C GLU A 42 3.51 0.21 -14.06
N HIS A 43 3.10 1.13 -13.15
CA HIS A 43 4.03 1.79 -12.22
C HIS A 43 4.74 0.76 -11.35
N VAL A 44 3.98 -0.21 -10.84
CA VAL A 44 4.47 -1.32 -10.02
C VAL A 44 5.44 -2.21 -10.80
N GLY A 45 5.06 -2.60 -12.01
CA GLY A 45 5.90 -3.44 -12.87
C GLY A 45 7.26 -2.77 -13.16
N ARG A 46 7.27 -1.44 -13.40
CA ARG A 46 8.52 -0.69 -13.61
C ARG A 46 9.38 -0.60 -12.35
N ALA A 47 8.78 -0.32 -11.20
CA ALA A 47 9.48 -0.27 -9.92
C ALA A 47 10.13 -1.63 -9.61
N LYS A 48 9.40 -2.73 -9.84
CA LYS A 48 9.93 -4.09 -9.70
C LYS A 48 11.06 -4.38 -10.65
N ALA A 49 10.90 -4.11 -11.94
CA ALA A 49 11.94 -4.34 -12.93
C ALA A 49 13.24 -3.60 -12.58
N LEU A 50 13.12 -2.42 -11.96
CA LEU A 50 14.24 -1.66 -11.44
C LEU A 50 14.93 -2.40 -10.29
N LEU A 51 14.17 -2.87 -9.29
CA LEU A 51 14.69 -3.61 -8.13
C LEU A 51 15.31 -4.95 -8.52
N ASP A 52 14.66 -5.73 -9.38
CA ASP A 52 15.15 -7.04 -9.83
C ASP A 52 16.44 -6.92 -10.65
N ARG A 53 16.57 -5.89 -11.48
CA ARG A 53 17.78 -5.63 -12.27
C ARG A 53 18.99 -5.44 -11.34
N HIS A 54 18.81 -4.77 -10.22
CA HIS A 54 19.89 -4.48 -9.28
C HIS A 54 20.20 -5.68 -8.36
N ARG A 55 19.19 -6.47 -8.00
CA ARG A 55 19.35 -7.65 -7.14
C ARG A 55 20.29 -8.70 -7.73
N TYR A 56 20.24 -8.91 -9.04
CA TYR A 56 20.97 -10.01 -9.70
C TYR A 56 22.25 -9.57 -10.41
N ARG A 57 22.46 -8.27 -10.62
CA ARG A 57 23.57 -7.79 -11.48
C ARG A 57 24.57 -6.88 -10.77
N VAL A 58 24.28 -6.42 -9.55
CA VAL A 58 25.13 -5.45 -8.85
C VAL A 58 25.74 -6.10 -7.60
N ARG A 59 27.06 -6.03 -7.48
CA ARG A 59 27.77 -6.53 -6.29
C ARG A 59 27.65 -5.52 -5.14
N PRO A 60 27.49 -5.98 -3.87
CA PRO A 60 27.53 -5.08 -2.71
C PRO A 60 28.80 -4.24 -2.69
N GLY A 61 28.67 -2.97 -2.31
CA GLY A 61 29.77 -1.99 -2.26
C GLY A 61 30.06 -1.25 -3.55
N THR A 62 29.49 -1.67 -4.70
CA THR A 62 29.70 -1.00 -6.00
C THR A 62 28.69 0.15 -6.20
N LEU A 63 29.06 1.08 -7.10
CA LEU A 63 28.14 2.12 -7.54
C LEU A 63 27.14 1.54 -8.53
N ALA A 64 25.88 1.84 -8.31
CA ALA A 64 24.77 1.49 -9.18
C ALA A 64 24.04 2.76 -9.63
N SER A 65 23.37 2.68 -10.76
CA SER A 65 22.49 3.75 -11.24
C SER A 65 21.08 3.25 -11.45
N ALA A 66 20.12 4.07 -11.04
CA ALA A 66 18.70 3.84 -11.27
C ALA A 66 18.13 5.02 -12.06
N ARG A 67 17.26 4.72 -13.04
CA ARG A 67 16.49 5.73 -13.76
C ARG A 67 15.03 5.52 -13.43
N VAL A 68 14.39 6.60 -12.98
CA VAL A 68 12.98 6.59 -12.56
C VAL A 68 12.26 7.66 -13.37
N ARG A 69 11.18 7.32 -14.03
CA ARG A 69 10.41 8.23 -14.85
C ARG A 69 9.70 9.30 -14.00
N ALA A 70 9.43 10.44 -14.58
CA ALA A 70 8.72 11.55 -13.94
C ALA A 70 7.38 11.12 -13.35
N ASP A 71 6.60 10.34 -14.10
CA ASP A 71 5.30 9.82 -13.67
C ASP A 71 5.43 8.91 -12.44
N ASP A 72 6.42 8.01 -12.43
CA ASP A 72 6.65 7.08 -11.33
C ASP A 72 7.07 7.82 -10.04
N ILE A 73 7.87 8.88 -10.17
CA ILE A 73 8.30 9.71 -9.04
C ILE A 73 7.12 10.50 -8.47
N ASP A 74 6.29 11.07 -9.32
CA ASP A 74 5.14 11.85 -8.93
C ASP A 74 4.10 10.99 -8.20
N VAL A 75 3.81 9.81 -8.72
CA VAL A 75 2.92 8.83 -8.09
C VAL A 75 3.49 8.34 -6.76
N ALA A 76 4.80 8.01 -6.72
CA ALA A 76 5.46 7.57 -5.49
C ALA A 76 5.46 8.65 -4.42
N ALA A 77 5.74 9.92 -4.77
CA ALA A 77 5.70 11.03 -3.83
C ALA A 77 4.31 11.25 -3.23
N ASN A 78 3.26 11.20 -4.07
CA ASN A 78 1.88 11.31 -3.59
C ASN A 78 1.49 10.13 -2.68
N TYR A 79 1.89 8.92 -3.05
CA TYR A 79 1.70 7.74 -2.23
C TYR A 79 2.38 7.88 -0.84
N LEU A 80 3.66 8.26 -0.80
CA LEU A 80 4.41 8.44 0.45
C LEU A 80 3.82 9.55 1.32
N ALA A 81 3.40 10.67 0.70
CA ALA A 81 2.75 11.76 1.42
C ALA A 81 1.44 11.31 2.09
N ARG A 82 0.62 10.56 1.37
CA ARG A 82 -0.63 10.03 1.93
C ARG A 82 -0.37 9.01 3.03
N ARG A 83 0.57 8.11 2.82
CA ARG A 83 0.88 7.01 3.75
C ARG A 83 1.49 7.49 5.07
N PHE A 84 2.46 8.41 5.01
CA PHE A 84 3.23 8.82 6.19
C PHE A 84 2.79 10.15 6.80
N LEU A 85 2.16 11.02 6.01
CA LEU A 85 1.82 12.37 6.44
C LEU A 85 0.31 12.64 6.40
N GLY A 86 -0.51 11.68 5.93
CA GLY A 86 -1.95 11.86 5.77
C GLY A 86 -2.34 12.93 4.73
N GLY A 87 -1.39 13.33 3.88
CA GLY A 87 -1.55 14.41 2.93
C GLY A 87 -1.47 13.97 1.47
N SER A 88 -1.28 14.93 0.57
CA SER A 88 -1.08 14.71 -0.86
C SER A 88 0.16 15.45 -1.35
N ALA A 89 0.90 14.86 -2.29
CA ALA A 89 2.06 15.50 -2.90
C ALA A 89 2.00 15.48 -4.42
N ALA A 90 2.73 16.41 -5.04
CA ALA A 90 2.97 16.45 -6.47
C ALA A 90 4.44 16.80 -6.74
N VAL A 91 5.05 16.10 -7.68
CA VAL A 91 6.41 16.34 -8.15
C VAL A 91 6.38 16.62 -9.65
N THR A 92 6.97 17.72 -10.05
CA THR A 92 7.10 18.08 -11.47
C THR A 92 8.58 18.23 -11.80
N LEU A 93 9.05 17.42 -12.75
CA LEU A 93 10.45 17.46 -13.19
C LEU A 93 10.68 18.55 -14.23
N GLY A 94 11.86 19.15 -14.17
CA GLY A 94 12.42 20.06 -15.16
C GLY A 94 13.90 19.81 -15.35
N GLN A 95 14.51 20.52 -16.29
CA GLN A 95 15.95 20.38 -16.54
C GLN A 95 16.76 20.86 -15.33
N GLY A 96 17.49 19.94 -14.69
CA GLY A 96 18.32 20.20 -13.51
C GLY A 96 17.53 20.55 -12.24
N ARG A 97 16.22 20.37 -12.21
CA ARG A 97 15.37 20.70 -11.05
C ARG A 97 14.11 19.85 -10.95
N ALA A 98 13.56 19.75 -9.73
CA ALA A 98 12.23 19.21 -9.48
C ALA A 98 11.45 20.14 -8.57
N ALA A 99 10.23 20.50 -8.95
CA ALA A 99 9.31 21.23 -8.08
C ALA A 99 8.47 20.23 -7.28
N VAL A 100 8.51 20.34 -5.95
CA VAL A 100 7.76 19.49 -5.01
C VAL A 100 6.69 20.34 -4.35
N ARG A 101 5.46 19.86 -4.32
CA ARG A 101 4.33 20.45 -3.59
C ARG A 101 3.75 19.40 -2.65
N LEU A 102 3.40 19.83 -1.46
CA LEU A 102 2.83 19.00 -0.40
C LEU A 102 1.63 19.72 0.21
N THR A 103 0.55 19.01 0.43
CA THR A 103 -0.62 19.47 1.17
C THR A 103 -0.91 18.52 2.31
N LEU A 104 -0.97 19.04 3.54
CA LEU A 104 -1.31 18.28 4.74
C LEU A 104 -2.61 18.81 5.31
N PRO A 105 -3.67 17.99 5.49
CA PRO A 105 -4.88 18.40 6.20
C PRO A 105 -4.60 18.53 7.70
N LEU A 106 -5.09 19.58 8.34
CA LEU A 106 -4.94 19.84 9.76
C LEU A 106 -6.31 19.84 10.45
N GLY A 107 -6.63 18.73 11.12
CA GLY A 107 -7.85 18.60 11.91
C GLY A 107 -9.13 18.39 11.09
N ALA A 108 -10.30 18.53 11.76
CA ALA A 108 -11.62 18.26 11.18
C ALA A 108 -12.20 19.43 10.34
N ARG A 109 -11.61 20.63 10.41
CA ARG A 109 -12.00 21.78 9.58
C ARG A 109 -11.15 21.80 8.31
N PRO A 110 -11.65 22.40 7.20
CA PRO A 110 -10.89 22.51 5.95
C PRO A 110 -9.73 23.50 6.12
N THR A 111 -8.69 23.07 6.82
CA THR A 111 -7.47 23.82 7.10
C THR A 111 -6.30 22.97 6.63
N TYR A 112 -5.42 23.53 5.83
CA TYR A 112 -4.34 22.85 5.18
C TYR A 112 -3.01 23.54 5.40
N LEU A 113 -1.97 22.76 5.66
CA LEU A 113 -0.59 23.19 5.53
C LEU A 113 -0.10 22.85 4.12
N ASN A 114 0.02 23.84 3.27
CA ASN A 114 0.59 23.69 1.95
C ASN A 114 2.08 24.04 1.99
N ALA A 115 2.94 23.19 1.48
CA ALA A 115 4.36 23.46 1.35
C ALA A 115 4.79 23.29 -0.11
N SER A 116 5.73 24.09 -0.56
CA SER A 116 6.38 23.91 -1.85
C SER A 116 7.88 24.17 -1.76
N ALA A 117 8.67 23.42 -2.53
CA ALA A 117 10.11 23.58 -2.61
C ALA A 117 10.60 23.17 -3.99
N ASP A 118 11.73 23.76 -4.40
CA ASP A 118 12.47 23.30 -5.55
C ASP A 118 13.68 22.50 -5.08
N LEU A 119 13.87 21.33 -5.66
CA LEU A 119 15.09 20.55 -5.59
C LEU A 119 15.95 20.93 -6.81
N VAL A 120 17.11 21.47 -6.59
CA VAL A 120 18.04 21.87 -7.67
C VAL A 120 19.23 20.91 -7.70
N GLU A 121 19.56 20.44 -8.88
CA GLU A 121 20.67 19.55 -9.12
C GLU A 121 22.00 20.20 -8.69
N THR A 122 22.86 19.37 -8.08
CA THR A 122 24.23 19.73 -7.71
C THR A 122 25.20 18.68 -8.24
N ALA A 123 26.46 18.79 -7.92
CA ALA A 123 27.44 17.74 -8.22
C ALA A 123 27.19 16.43 -7.41
N GLY A 124 26.31 16.46 -6.41
CA GLY A 124 25.97 15.34 -5.55
C GLY A 124 24.48 15.20 -5.28
N VAL A 125 24.08 15.32 -4.01
CA VAL A 125 22.67 15.29 -3.59
C VAL A 125 22.02 16.65 -3.87
N PRO A 126 20.80 16.70 -4.41
CA PRO A 126 20.11 17.96 -4.73
C PRO A 126 19.97 18.86 -3.51
N ARG A 127 20.01 20.18 -3.76
CA ARG A 127 19.77 21.20 -2.74
C ARG A 127 18.31 21.65 -2.79
N VAL A 128 17.72 21.85 -1.62
CA VAL A 128 16.40 22.46 -1.48
C VAL A 128 16.54 23.99 -1.62
N GLN A 129 15.74 24.58 -2.48
CA GLN A 129 15.64 26.03 -2.68
C GLN A 129 14.18 26.46 -2.73
N ARG A 130 13.94 27.78 -2.57
CA ARG A 130 12.59 28.36 -2.66
C ARG A 130 11.54 27.63 -1.85
N LEU A 131 11.90 27.21 -0.63
CA LEU A 131 10.94 26.63 0.28
C LEU A 131 9.89 27.67 0.66
N SER A 132 8.61 27.30 0.60
CA SER A 132 7.51 28.10 1.13
C SER A 132 6.53 27.24 1.90
N VAL A 133 5.89 27.83 2.92
CA VAL A 133 4.82 27.21 3.72
C VAL A 133 3.61 28.14 3.69
N GLY A 134 2.52 27.70 3.08
CA GLY A 134 1.40 28.57 2.72
C GLY A 134 1.89 29.72 1.82
N ALA A 135 1.57 30.94 2.22
CA ALA A 135 2.02 32.16 1.55
C ALA A 135 3.40 32.66 2.02
N LEU A 136 4.02 32.01 2.99
CA LEU A 136 5.30 32.42 3.58
C LEU A 136 6.50 31.85 2.81
N PRO A 137 7.31 32.67 2.15
CA PRO A 137 8.60 32.24 1.63
C PRO A 137 9.58 32.05 2.81
N ILE A 138 10.26 30.92 2.84
CA ILE A 138 11.25 30.61 3.88
C ILE A 138 12.64 31.03 3.37
N PRO A 139 13.37 31.89 4.09
CA PRO A 139 14.72 32.30 3.71
C PRO A 139 15.68 31.10 3.55
N ASP A 140 16.64 31.18 2.64
CA ASP A 140 17.52 30.06 2.31
C ASP A 140 18.31 29.53 3.52
N HIS A 141 18.81 30.42 4.38
CA HIS A 141 19.53 30.01 5.60
C HIS A 141 18.64 29.23 6.58
N VAL A 142 17.34 29.58 6.70
CA VAL A 142 16.37 28.82 7.49
C VAL A 142 16.03 27.50 6.82
N THR A 143 15.90 27.50 5.48
CA THR A 143 15.67 26.28 4.70
C THR A 143 16.81 25.28 4.91
N GLU A 144 18.05 25.71 4.89
CA GLU A 144 19.22 24.84 5.16
C GLU A 144 19.15 24.20 6.56
N VAL A 145 18.82 24.99 7.58
CA VAL A 145 18.65 24.47 8.95
C VAL A 145 17.50 23.47 9.01
N LEU A 146 16.35 23.76 8.40
CA LEU A 146 15.20 22.85 8.38
C LEU A 146 15.54 21.52 7.66
N VAL A 147 16.27 21.59 6.56
CA VAL A 147 16.74 20.39 5.84
C VAL A 147 17.71 19.57 6.72
N LEU A 148 18.64 20.21 7.43
CA LEU A 148 19.54 19.52 8.35
C LEU A 148 18.78 18.84 9.50
N VAL A 149 17.79 19.52 10.06
CA VAL A 149 16.91 18.96 11.11
C VAL A 149 16.12 17.77 10.56
N ALA A 150 15.52 17.91 9.38
CA ALA A 150 14.76 16.83 8.74
C ALA A 150 15.66 15.60 8.46
N LEU A 151 16.88 15.83 7.96
CA LEU A 151 17.85 14.77 7.74
C LEU A 151 18.29 14.13 9.08
N ALA A 152 18.49 14.92 10.13
CA ALA A 152 18.84 14.39 11.46
C ALA A 152 17.71 13.53 12.06
N VAL A 153 16.45 13.91 11.82
CA VAL A 153 15.28 13.10 12.23
C VAL A 153 15.22 11.81 11.43
N LEU A 154 15.37 11.89 10.11
CA LEU A 154 15.42 10.71 9.23
C LEU A 154 16.57 9.76 9.59
N GLN A 155 17.73 10.30 9.98
CA GLN A 155 18.88 9.52 10.38
C GLN A 155 18.73 8.81 11.76
N ARG A 156 17.67 9.08 12.53
CA ARG A 156 17.35 8.30 13.72
C ARG A 156 16.88 6.89 13.37
N ASP A 157 16.23 6.76 12.22
CA ASP A 157 15.89 5.45 11.66
C ASP A 157 17.11 4.88 10.92
N ALA A 158 17.50 3.65 11.26
CA ALA A 158 18.68 3.01 10.70
C ALA A 158 18.56 2.77 9.17
N GLN A 159 17.37 2.55 8.69
CA GLN A 159 17.06 2.25 7.29
C GLN A 159 17.04 3.54 6.46
N ALA A 160 16.36 4.58 6.95
CA ALA A 160 16.38 5.89 6.31
C ALA A 160 17.80 6.44 6.24
N ARG A 161 18.62 6.23 7.28
CA ARG A 161 20.05 6.58 7.31
C ARG A 161 20.83 5.85 6.23
N ALA A 162 20.62 4.54 6.09
CA ALA A 162 21.29 3.72 5.07
C ALA A 162 20.95 4.20 3.66
N LEU A 163 19.68 4.52 3.41
CA LEU A 163 19.22 5.08 2.12
C LEU A 163 19.85 6.44 1.82
N VAL A 164 19.79 7.38 2.75
CA VAL A 164 20.37 8.73 2.58
C VAL A 164 21.86 8.64 2.33
N ASN A 165 22.60 7.85 3.12
CA ASN A 165 24.05 7.70 3.00
C ASN A 165 24.48 6.93 1.73
N SER A 166 23.58 6.15 1.14
CA SER A 166 23.86 5.46 -0.13
C SER A 166 23.85 6.38 -1.34
N LEU A 167 23.10 7.49 -1.30
CA LEU A 167 22.97 8.44 -2.41
C LEU A 167 24.31 9.14 -2.68
N GLN A 168 24.75 9.13 -3.93
CA GLN A 168 25.99 9.78 -4.37
C GLN A 168 25.71 10.97 -5.29
N MET A 169 24.77 10.82 -6.22
CA MET A 169 24.47 11.84 -7.20
C MET A 169 23.04 11.67 -7.71
N VAL A 170 22.37 12.78 -7.98
CA VAL A 170 21.05 12.82 -8.60
C VAL A 170 21.09 13.76 -9.78
N ARG A 171 20.68 13.29 -10.96
CA ARG A 171 20.51 14.06 -12.19
C ARG A 171 19.04 14.12 -12.54
N MET A 172 18.58 15.29 -12.98
CA MET A 172 17.16 15.52 -13.28
C MET A 172 17.00 16.02 -14.71
N SER A 173 16.11 15.38 -15.44
CA SER A 173 15.60 15.86 -16.73
C SER A 173 14.08 16.04 -16.65
N THR A 174 13.45 16.51 -17.71
CA THR A 174 12.00 16.64 -17.81
C THR A 174 11.28 15.28 -17.80
N GLU A 175 11.96 14.19 -18.14
CA GLU A 175 11.36 12.88 -18.33
C GLU A 175 11.70 11.89 -17.21
N GLU A 176 12.88 12.01 -16.62
CA GLU A 176 13.39 11.06 -15.63
C GLU A 176 14.36 11.68 -14.62
N ILE A 177 14.47 11.02 -13.47
CA ILE A 177 15.58 11.21 -12.54
C ILE A 177 16.54 10.04 -12.65
N SER A 178 17.83 10.33 -12.80
CA SER A 178 18.91 9.36 -12.70
C SER A 178 19.59 9.48 -11.35
N ILE A 179 19.56 8.40 -10.57
CA ILE A 179 20.12 8.33 -9.22
C ILE A 179 21.35 7.42 -9.26
N VAL A 180 22.50 7.93 -8.84
CA VAL A 180 23.70 7.12 -8.60
C VAL A 180 23.82 6.89 -7.11
N TYR A 181 23.94 5.64 -6.70
CA TYR A 181 24.01 5.25 -5.30
C TYR A 181 24.95 4.07 -5.09
N ARG A 182 25.43 3.92 -3.85
CA ARG A 182 26.27 2.79 -3.46
C ARG A 182 25.38 1.61 -3.05
N TRP A 183 25.46 0.53 -3.79
CA TRP A 183 24.67 -0.67 -3.52
C TRP A 183 25.18 -1.38 -2.26
N SER A 184 24.40 -1.39 -1.18
CA SER A 184 24.76 -2.03 0.10
C SER A 184 24.44 -3.53 0.15
N GLY A 185 23.75 -4.09 -0.86
CA GLY A 185 23.22 -5.46 -0.83
C GLY A 185 22.02 -5.65 0.12
N GLY A 186 21.82 -4.72 1.03
CA GLY A 186 20.68 -4.67 1.96
C GLY A 186 19.52 -3.80 1.49
N PHE A 187 19.71 -2.99 0.45
CA PHE A 187 18.75 -2.00 -0.03
C PHE A 187 17.33 -2.58 -0.25
N HIS A 188 17.23 -3.80 -0.72
CA HIS A 188 15.93 -4.47 -0.89
C HIS A 188 15.23 -4.74 0.45
N ARG A 189 15.98 -5.09 1.51
CA ARG A 189 15.46 -5.25 2.87
C ARG A 189 15.09 -3.89 3.47
N ASP A 190 15.89 -2.88 3.20
CA ASP A 190 15.71 -1.53 3.72
C ASP A 190 14.46 -0.87 3.09
N VAL A 191 14.23 -1.03 1.79
CA VAL A 191 13.01 -0.56 1.11
C VAL A 191 11.75 -1.32 1.58
N GLN A 192 11.84 -2.64 1.76
CA GLN A 192 10.70 -3.43 2.28
C GLN A 192 10.34 -3.06 3.71
N ALA A 193 11.30 -2.69 4.53
CA ALA A 193 11.06 -2.30 5.91
C ALA A 193 10.46 -0.88 6.05
N VAL A 194 10.68 0.01 5.08
CA VAL A 194 9.99 1.32 4.99
C VAL A 194 8.51 1.16 4.65
N VAL A 195 8.14 0.04 4.02
CA VAL A 195 6.77 -0.25 3.55
C VAL A 195 5.82 -0.69 4.68
N LEU A 196 6.34 -1.32 5.74
CA LEU A 196 5.56 -1.82 6.87
C LEU A 196 5.92 -1.08 8.17
N SER A 197 4.92 -0.48 8.83
CA SER A 197 5.11 0.07 10.16
C SER A 197 5.39 -1.04 11.17
N GLU A 198 5.99 -0.70 12.33
CA GLU A 198 6.22 -1.66 13.41
C GLU A 198 4.89 -2.25 13.91
N GLN A 199 3.83 -1.43 13.98
CA GLN A 199 2.50 -1.90 14.36
C GLN A 199 1.94 -2.92 13.35
N ASP A 200 2.10 -2.68 12.04
CA ASP A 200 1.66 -3.64 11.03
C ASP A 200 2.43 -4.96 11.11
N ARG A 201 3.75 -4.88 11.40
CA ARG A 201 4.56 -6.10 11.64
C ARG A 201 4.08 -6.91 12.83
N GLN A 202 3.76 -6.24 13.94
CA GLN A 202 3.23 -6.89 15.13
C GLN A 202 1.85 -7.53 14.89
N ARG A 203 0.97 -6.84 14.14
CA ARG A 203 -0.32 -7.42 13.72
C ARG A 203 -0.12 -8.67 12.87
N LEU A 204 0.75 -8.60 11.86
CA LEU A 204 1.03 -9.74 10.98
C LEU A 204 1.65 -10.91 11.74
N LEU A 205 2.59 -10.67 12.66
CA LEU A 205 3.18 -11.70 13.51
C LEU A 205 2.11 -12.37 14.38
N HIS A 206 1.22 -11.58 14.97
CA HIS A 206 0.12 -12.09 15.79
C HIS A 206 -0.81 -13.00 14.98
N HIS A 207 -1.33 -12.50 13.85
CA HIS A 207 -2.21 -13.29 12.99
C HIS A 207 -1.53 -14.55 12.43
N GLN A 208 -0.23 -14.49 12.14
CA GLN A 208 0.56 -15.65 11.74
C GLN A 208 0.65 -16.69 12.86
N GLY A 209 0.86 -16.26 14.11
CA GLY A 209 0.88 -17.14 15.28
C GLY A 209 -0.48 -17.78 15.56
N PHE A 210 -1.55 -16.98 15.48
CA PHE A 210 -2.91 -17.47 15.61
C PHE A 210 -3.25 -18.50 14.53
N LEU A 211 -2.94 -18.21 13.27
CA LEU A 211 -3.22 -19.11 12.16
C LEU A 211 -2.44 -20.43 12.30
N ALA A 212 -1.19 -20.40 12.76
CA ALA A 212 -0.41 -21.59 13.01
C ALA A 212 -1.09 -22.48 14.08
N TRP A 213 -1.48 -21.89 15.20
CA TRP A 213 -2.21 -22.57 16.26
C TRP A 213 -3.55 -23.12 15.77
N TRP A 214 -4.34 -22.33 15.03
CA TRP A 214 -5.65 -22.75 14.53
C TRP A 214 -5.55 -23.95 13.59
N VAL A 215 -4.62 -23.92 12.62
CA VAL A 215 -4.41 -25.03 11.67
C VAL A 215 -3.92 -26.30 12.38
N GLU A 216 -3.07 -26.17 13.39
CA GLU A 216 -2.64 -27.31 14.20
C GLU A 216 -3.82 -27.91 15.01
N SER A 217 -4.67 -27.06 15.58
CA SER A 217 -5.83 -27.45 16.39
C SER A 217 -6.95 -28.11 15.57
N ALA A 218 -7.10 -27.71 14.29
CA ALA A 218 -8.09 -28.27 13.37
C ALA A 218 -7.78 -29.71 12.92
N GLY A 219 -6.60 -30.26 13.24
CA GLY A 219 -6.18 -31.59 12.90
C GLY A 219 -5.88 -31.85 11.44
N ALA A 220 -6.22 -33.03 10.90
CA ALA A 220 -5.81 -33.45 9.56
C ALA A 220 -6.73 -32.98 8.42
N GLN A 221 -7.85 -32.34 8.71
CA GLN A 221 -8.81 -31.92 7.70
C GLN A 221 -8.32 -30.66 6.97
N ASP A 222 -8.47 -30.66 5.64
CA ASP A 222 -8.25 -29.47 4.83
C ASP A 222 -9.39 -28.46 5.08
N PRO A 223 -9.06 -27.20 5.41
CA PRO A 223 -10.08 -26.21 5.74
C PRO A 223 -10.78 -25.67 4.50
N SER A 224 -12.06 -25.30 4.65
CA SER A 224 -12.74 -24.46 3.67
C SER A 224 -12.26 -23.01 3.77
N LEU A 225 -12.43 -22.25 2.70
CA LEU A 225 -12.11 -20.81 2.71
C LEU A 225 -13.00 -20.05 3.69
N SER A 226 -14.28 -20.41 3.77
CA SER A 226 -15.21 -19.83 4.76
C SER A 226 -14.74 -20.06 6.19
N GLY A 227 -14.31 -21.29 6.53
CA GLY A 227 -13.75 -21.62 7.84
C GLY A 227 -12.46 -20.84 8.15
N LEU A 228 -11.56 -20.70 7.17
CA LEU A 228 -10.35 -19.91 7.32
C LEU A 228 -10.67 -18.42 7.58
N LEU A 229 -11.54 -17.82 6.76
CA LEU A 229 -11.92 -16.41 6.91
C LEU A 229 -12.65 -16.16 8.22
N GLN A 230 -13.52 -17.09 8.63
CA GLN A 230 -14.20 -17.06 9.92
C GLN A 230 -13.19 -17.03 11.08
N ALA A 231 -12.16 -17.86 11.02
CA ALA A 231 -11.14 -17.92 12.05
C ALA A 231 -10.31 -16.62 12.10
N VAL A 232 -9.74 -16.17 10.95
CA VAL A 232 -8.83 -15.01 10.95
C VAL A 232 -9.54 -13.68 11.17
N LEU A 233 -10.79 -13.53 10.71
CA LEU A 233 -11.58 -12.32 10.97
C LEU A 233 -12.23 -12.33 12.35
N GLY A 234 -12.56 -13.52 12.89
CA GLY A 234 -12.97 -13.66 14.28
C GLY A 234 -11.86 -13.26 15.26
N GLU A 235 -10.61 -13.63 14.97
CA GLU A 235 -9.45 -13.16 15.73
C GLU A 235 -9.27 -11.64 15.58
N ALA A 236 -9.41 -11.09 14.37
CA ALA A 236 -9.38 -9.66 14.12
C ALA A 236 -10.47 -8.91 14.91
N HIS A 237 -11.67 -9.50 15.05
CA HIS A 237 -12.76 -8.94 15.84
C HIS A 237 -12.40 -8.84 17.33
N GLY A 238 -11.84 -9.91 17.92
CA GLY A 238 -11.38 -9.91 19.29
C GLY A 238 -10.34 -8.84 19.61
N ARG A 239 -9.54 -8.44 18.62
CA ARG A 239 -8.51 -7.40 18.73
C ARG A 239 -9.01 -6.00 18.37
N GLY A 240 -10.10 -5.91 17.61
CA GLY A 240 -10.64 -4.64 17.08
C GLY A 240 -11.29 -3.75 18.13
N ALA A 241 -11.62 -4.27 19.32
CA ALA A 241 -12.23 -3.49 20.39
C ALA A 241 -11.32 -2.35 20.92
N ASP A 242 -9.99 -2.54 20.84
CA ASP A 242 -8.97 -1.56 21.26
C ASP A 242 -8.15 -1.01 20.08
N GLY A 243 -8.49 -1.36 18.83
CA GLY A 243 -7.64 -1.12 17.67
C GLY A 243 -8.37 -0.69 16.40
N ASP A 244 -7.58 -0.58 15.36
CA ASP A 244 -8.00 -0.26 14.01
C ASP A 244 -8.51 -1.53 13.31
N ALA A 245 -9.84 -1.75 13.27
CA ALA A 245 -10.48 -2.89 12.64
C ALA A 245 -10.07 -3.06 11.15
N VAL A 246 -9.82 -1.96 10.46
CA VAL A 246 -9.34 -1.96 9.06
C VAL A 246 -7.94 -2.56 8.98
N ALA A 247 -7.04 -2.14 9.86
CA ALA A 247 -5.66 -2.66 9.86
C ALA A 247 -5.61 -4.13 10.32
N GLU A 248 -6.46 -4.54 11.27
CA GLU A 248 -6.58 -5.94 11.67
C GLU A 248 -7.10 -6.81 10.51
N ASN A 249 -8.12 -6.37 9.77
CA ASN A 249 -8.61 -7.08 8.59
C ASN A 249 -7.54 -7.21 7.50
N ARG A 250 -6.79 -6.15 7.22
CA ARG A 250 -5.66 -6.20 6.28
C ARG A 250 -4.64 -7.26 6.65
N ALA A 251 -4.25 -7.30 7.93
CA ALA A 251 -3.27 -8.26 8.42
C ALA A 251 -3.80 -9.70 8.36
N ALA A 252 -5.05 -9.92 8.79
CA ALA A 252 -5.72 -11.21 8.76
C ALA A 252 -5.82 -11.78 7.34
N LEU A 253 -6.29 -10.95 6.38
CA LEU A 253 -6.43 -11.35 4.98
C LEU A 253 -5.07 -11.66 4.35
N LEU A 254 -4.04 -10.84 4.60
CA LEU A 254 -2.71 -11.06 4.04
C LEU A 254 -2.09 -12.37 4.51
N VAL A 255 -2.19 -12.67 5.81
CA VAL A 255 -1.69 -13.94 6.38
C VAL A 255 -2.50 -15.13 5.85
N GLY A 256 -3.83 -15.00 5.78
CA GLY A 256 -4.71 -16.01 5.19
C GLY A 256 -4.37 -16.31 3.73
N MET A 257 -4.10 -15.29 2.92
CA MET A 257 -3.69 -15.45 1.52
C MET A 257 -2.39 -16.27 1.40
N PHE A 258 -1.37 -15.97 2.23
CA PHE A 258 -0.14 -16.76 2.19
C PHE A 258 -0.38 -18.24 2.48
N HIS A 259 -1.28 -18.53 3.42
CA HIS A 259 -1.64 -19.91 3.73
C HIS A 259 -2.36 -20.59 2.56
N VAL A 260 -3.39 -19.94 1.96
CA VAL A 260 -4.12 -20.43 0.77
C VAL A 260 -3.19 -20.71 -0.40
N LEU A 261 -2.16 -19.89 -0.56
CA LEU A 261 -1.15 -20.05 -1.61
C LEU A 261 -0.07 -21.09 -1.29
N GLY A 262 -0.08 -21.68 -0.09
CA GLY A 262 0.97 -22.57 0.37
C GLY A 262 2.34 -21.88 0.45
N ARG A 263 2.36 -20.59 0.78
CA ARG A 263 3.56 -19.76 0.85
C ARG A 263 3.79 -19.21 2.25
N SER A 264 5.02 -18.75 2.48
CA SER A 264 5.37 -18.10 3.75
C SER A 264 5.44 -16.58 3.56
N PRO A 265 4.98 -15.78 4.54
CA PRO A 265 5.14 -14.33 4.53
C PRO A 265 6.58 -13.85 4.37
N ARG A 266 7.58 -14.70 4.63
CA ARG A 266 9.01 -14.42 4.41
C ARG A 266 9.37 -13.96 3.00
N VAL A 267 8.49 -14.21 2.04
CA VAL A 267 8.67 -13.76 0.64
C VAL A 267 8.58 -12.24 0.57
N LEU A 268 7.73 -11.64 1.42
CA LEU A 268 7.54 -10.19 1.55
C LEU A 268 8.27 -9.60 2.74
N ILE A 269 8.27 -10.31 3.85
CA ILE A 269 8.74 -9.87 5.16
C ILE A 269 9.91 -10.79 5.55
N PRO A 270 11.17 -10.39 5.36
CA PRO A 270 12.34 -11.22 5.66
C PRO A 270 12.38 -11.71 7.10
N GLU A 271 11.91 -10.91 8.05
CA GLU A 271 11.84 -11.21 9.49
C GLU A 271 10.88 -12.38 9.78
N ALA A 272 9.90 -12.62 8.92
CA ALA A 272 8.97 -13.74 9.05
C ALA A 272 9.64 -15.13 8.95
N ARG A 273 10.97 -15.18 8.73
CA ARG A 273 11.76 -16.42 8.87
C ARG A 273 11.74 -16.97 10.30
N SER A 274 11.63 -16.08 11.29
CA SER A 274 11.56 -16.43 12.71
C SER A 274 10.13 -16.60 13.24
N TRP A 275 9.11 -16.32 12.41
CA TRP A 275 7.71 -16.40 12.81
C TRP A 275 7.23 -17.86 12.87
N PRO A 276 6.15 -18.13 13.63
CA PRO A 276 5.53 -19.44 13.67
C PRO A 276 5.19 -19.95 12.27
N ARG A 277 5.50 -21.21 12.00
CA ARG A 277 5.20 -21.85 10.72
C ARG A 277 3.77 -22.37 10.73
N VAL A 278 2.99 -21.98 9.73
CA VAL A 278 1.66 -22.57 9.53
C VAL A 278 1.83 -23.89 8.81
N PRO A 279 1.28 -25.00 9.33
CA PRO A 279 1.29 -26.28 8.63
C PRO A 279 0.63 -26.16 7.26
N GLY A 280 1.21 -26.82 6.25
CA GLY A 280 0.64 -26.81 4.89
C GLY A 280 -0.69 -27.57 4.87
N ARG A 281 -1.75 -26.91 4.37
CA ARG A 281 -3.07 -27.49 4.12
C ARG A 281 -3.60 -26.95 2.80
N THR A 282 -4.43 -27.73 2.12
CA THR A 282 -5.12 -27.27 0.92
C THR A 282 -6.42 -26.58 1.31
N VAL A 283 -6.50 -25.28 1.14
CA VAL A 283 -7.74 -24.52 1.37
C VAL A 283 -8.57 -24.55 0.09
N THR A 284 -9.87 -24.85 0.23
CA THR A 284 -10.80 -24.91 -0.91
C THR A 284 -11.97 -23.93 -0.74
N LEU A 285 -12.47 -23.41 -1.84
CA LEU A 285 -13.72 -22.68 -1.92
C LEU A 285 -14.69 -23.52 -2.76
N ASP A 286 -15.76 -23.99 -2.12
CA ASP A 286 -16.75 -24.92 -2.71
C ASP A 286 -16.09 -26.17 -3.32
N GLY A 287 -15.09 -26.71 -2.62
CA GLY A 287 -14.32 -27.89 -3.03
C GLY A 287 -13.18 -27.61 -4.04
N ARG A 288 -12.96 -26.35 -4.46
CA ARG A 288 -11.98 -25.95 -5.45
C ARG A 288 -10.84 -25.12 -4.84
N ALA A 289 -9.61 -25.59 -4.97
CA ALA A 289 -8.43 -24.88 -4.45
C ALA A 289 -8.02 -23.69 -5.32
N ASP A 290 -8.27 -23.70 -6.60
CA ASP A 290 -8.03 -22.59 -7.53
C ASP A 290 -8.97 -21.42 -7.23
N LEU A 291 -10.28 -21.66 -7.04
CA LEU A 291 -11.24 -20.62 -6.68
C LEU A 291 -10.88 -19.93 -5.34
N ALA A 292 -10.41 -20.71 -4.35
CA ALA A 292 -9.92 -20.14 -3.10
C ALA A 292 -8.70 -19.20 -3.30
N LYS A 293 -7.79 -19.55 -4.21
CA LYS A 293 -6.63 -18.73 -4.55
C LYS A 293 -7.05 -17.45 -5.26
N HIS A 294 -7.91 -17.53 -6.27
CA HIS A 294 -8.43 -16.38 -6.99
C HIS A 294 -9.14 -15.41 -6.04
N PHE A 295 -10.04 -15.91 -5.21
CA PHE A 295 -10.74 -15.10 -4.21
C PHE A 295 -9.77 -14.38 -3.27
N MET A 296 -8.86 -15.13 -2.63
CA MET A 296 -7.97 -14.54 -1.61
C MET A 296 -6.95 -13.56 -2.17
N VAL A 297 -6.39 -13.84 -3.34
CA VAL A 297 -5.46 -12.91 -3.99
C VAL A 297 -6.18 -11.61 -4.33
N SER A 298 -7.36 -11.69 -4.95
CA SER A 298 -8.15 -10.51 -5.32
C SER A 298 -8.64 -9.73 -4.10
N ALA A 299 -9.02 -10.42 -3.00
CA ALA A 299 -9.39 -9.79 -1.75
C ALA A 299 -8.24 -9.00 -1.12
N VAL A 300 -7.04 -9.59 -1.09
CA VAL A 300 -5.86 -8.91 -0.50
C VAL A 300 -5.39 -7.75 -1.38
N ILE A 301 -5.41 -7.88 -2.71
CA ILE A 301 -5.12 -6.76 -3.62
C ILE A 301 -6.06 -5.59 -3.33
N ALA A 302 -7.36 -5.84 -3.27
CA ALA A 302 -8.36 -4.81 -3.02
C ALA A 302 -8.24 -4.20 -1.62
N ALA A 303 -8.05 -5.02 -0.58
CA ALA A 303 -7.87 -4.56 0.79
C ALA A 303 -6.60 -3.71 0.99
N HIS A 304 -5.63 -3.83 0.12
CA HIS A 304 -4.36 -3.09 0.19
C HIS A 304 -4.20 -2.07 -0.94
N ALA A 305 -5.21 -1.82 -1.78
CA ALA A 305 -5.12 -0.98 -2.97
C ALA A 305 -4.59 0.45 -2.70
N ASP A 306 -4.76 0.94 -1.48
CA ASP A 306 -4.26 2.22 -0.99
C ASP A 306 -2.94 2.10 -0.18
N THR A 307 -2.32 0.93 -0.16
CA THR A 307 -1.10 0.65 0.63
C THR A 307 0.06 0.20 -0.26
N ALA A 308 1.29 0.28 0.27
CA ALA A 308 2.48 -0.23 -0.42
C ALA A 308 2.50 -1.75 -0.64
N LEU A 309 1.66 -2.47 0.09
CA LEU A 309 1.53 -3.92 -0.07
C LEU A 309 0.72 -4.33 -1.32
N ALA A 310 -0.13 -3.44 -1.86
CA ALA A 310 -0.85 -3.68 -3.11
C ALA A 310 0.10 -4.09 -4.24
N ASP A 311 1.24 -3.40 -4.32
CA ASP A 311 2.25 -3.60 -5.35
C ASP A 311 2.89 -4.98 -5.27
N VAL A 312 3.10 -5.46 -4.05
CA VAL A 312 3.75 -6.74 -3.80
C VAL A 312 2.79 -7.91 -4.00
N VAL A 313 1.52 -7.71 -3.67
CA VAL A 313 0.46 -8.71 -3.87
C VAL A 313 0.06 -8.77 -5.34
N GLY A 314 -0.05 -7.63 -6.02
CA GLY A 314 -0.27 -7.55 -7.47
C GLY A 314 0.81 -8.27 -8.27
N LEU A 315 2.08 -8.12 -7.85
CA LEU A 315 3.20 -8.87 -8.39
C LEU A 315 3.05 -10.38 -8.25
N TYR A 316 2.45 -10.83 -7.16
CA TYR A 316 2.23 -12.25 -6.93
C TYR A 316 1.17 -12.81 -7.88
N LYS A 317 0.15 -12.02 -8.22
CA LYS A 317 -0.86 -12.37 -9.23
C LYS A 317 -0.22 -12.56 -10.61
N GLU A 318 0.62 -11.62 -11.06
CA GLU A 318 1.38 -11.72 -12.32
C GLU A 318 2.23 -13.01 -12.40
N LEU A 319 2.85 -13.42 -11.28
CA LEU A 319 3.64 -14.65 -11.20
C LEU A 319 2.79 -15.93 -11.23
N GLN A 320 1.54 -15.87 -10.79
CA GLN A 320 0.60 -16.99 -10.86
C GLN A 320 0.01 -17.11 -12.27
N ASP A 321 -0.41 -16.00 -12.86
CA ASP A 321 -1.03 -15.94 -14.20
C ASP A 321 -0.04 -16.37 -15.29
N ALA A 322 1.25 -16.06 -15.13
CA ALA A 322 2.33 -16.52 -16.04
C ALA A 322 2.58 -18.03 -16.01
N ARG A 323 1.98 -18.79 -15.08
CA ARG A 323 2.15 -20.27 -14.94
C ARG A 323 0.91 -21.06 -15.28
N GLY A 324 -0.23 -20.41 -15.56
CA GLY A 324 -1.52 -21.06 -15.80
C GLY A 324 -1.90 -21.12 -17.27
N GLY A 325 -1.62 -22.26 -17.93
CA GLY A 325 -2.10 -22.55 -19.29
C GLY A 325 -3.50 -23.18 -19.37
N SER A 326 -4.40 -22.90 -18.40
CA SER A 326 -5.70 -23.61 -18.26
C SER A 326 -6.83 -23.07 -19.13
N GLY A 327 -6.60 -22.04 -19.95
CA GLY A 327 -7.64 -21.37 -20.71
C GLY A 327 -8.46 -20.38 -19.88
N PHE A 328 -9.42 -19.68 -20.51
CA PHE A 328 -10.28 -18.70 -19.83
C PHE A 328 -11.38 -19.40 -19.02
N SER A 329 -11.61 -18.91 -17.80
CA SER A 329 -12.59 -19.47 -16.86
C SER A 329 -13.46 -18.36 -16.26
N PHE A 330 -14.77 -18.42 -16.47
CA PHE A 330 -15.72 -17.52 -15.80
C PHE A 330 -15.88 -17.82 -14.30
N PRO A 331 -15.78 -19.07 -13.82
CA PRO A 331 -15.66 -19.35 -12.38
C PRO A 331 -14.50 -18.62 -11.71
N ASP A 332 -13.31 -18.57 -12.33
CA ASP A 332 -12.16 -17.82 -11.81
C ASP A 332 -12.46 -16.33 -11.78
N LEU A 333 -13.07 -15.78 -12.83
CA LEU A 333 -13.52 -14.39 -12.87
C LEU A 333 -14.54 -14.09 -11.77
N ALA A 334 -15.47 -15.00 -11.49
CA ALA A 334 -16.45 -14.85 -10.42
C ALA A 334 -15.78 -14.84 -9.04
N ALA A 335 -14.78 -15.71 -8.82
CA ALA A 335 -13.99 -15.74 -7.59
C ALA A 335 -13.14 -14.47 -7.43
N ASP A 336 -12.50 -13.99 -8.51
CA ASP A 336 -11.74 -12.74 -8.50
C ASP A 336 -12.63 -11.54 -8.13
N ARG A 337 -13.83 -11.43 -8.71
CA ARG A 337 -14.77 -10.34 -8.42
C ARG A 337 -15.33 -10.42 -7.00
N ALA A 338 -15.69 -11.62 -6.54
CA ALA A 338 -16.12 -11.85 -5.17
C ALA A 338 -15.02 -11.42 -4.18
N GLY A 339 -13.80 -11.88 -4.41
CA GLY A 339 -12.64 -11.50 -3.61
C GLY A 339 -12.37 -10.01 -3.60
N THR A 340 -12.41 -9.35 -4.77
CA THR A 340 -12.21 -7.89 -4.88
C THR A 340 -13.21 -7.15 -4.01
N ARG A 341 -14.50 -7.41 -4.18
CA ARG A 341 -15.55 -6.73 -3.39
C ARG A 341 -15.46 -7.04 -1.89
N PHE A 342 -15.08 -8.29 -1.55
CA PHE A 342 -14.84 -8.67 -0.16
C PHE A 342 -13.67 -7.88 0.45
N GLY A 343 -12.57 -7.75 -0.27
CA GLY A 343 -11.43 -6.96 0.15
C GLY A 343 -11.75 -5.47 0.31
N GLU A 344 -12.43 -4.87 -0.67
CA GLU A 344 -12.90 -3.49 -0.58
C GLU A 344 -13.78 -3.25 0.65
N ARG A 345 -14.75 -4.14 0.90
CA ARG A 345 -15.66 -4.03 2.04
C ARG A 345 -14.95 -4.19 3.38
N SER A 346 -13.95 -5.08 3.43
CA SER A 346 -13.18 -5.35 4.65
C SER A 346 -12.40 -4.13 5.16
N VAL A 347 -12.21 -3.11 4.32
CA VAL A 347 -11.36 -1.94 4.63
C VAL A 347 -12.00 -0.59 4.24
N ALA A 348 -13.25 -0.58 3.80
CA ALA A 348 -13.92 0.64 3.32
C ALA A 348 -13.93 1.74 4.39
N ASP A 349 -14.29 1.37 5.61
CA ASP A 349 -14.31 2.21 6.80
C ASP A 349 -14.33 1.31 8.06
N PRO A 350 -14.08 1.85 9.28
CA PRO A 350 -14.06 1.07 10.51
C PRO A 350 -15.38 0.34 10.79
N ALA A 351 -16.53 0.93 10.49
CA ALA A 351 -17.84 0.31 10.74
C ALA A 351 -18.08 -0.88 9.80
N SER A 352 -17.75 -0.73 8.51
CA SER A 352 -17.80 -1.80 7.52
C SER A 352 -16.85 -2.95 7.88
N ALA A 353 -15.64 -2.61 8.34
CA ALA A 353 -14.64 -3.59 8.78
C ALA A 353 -15.16 -4.42 9.96
N THR A 354 -15.68 -3.76 11.00
CA THR A 354 -16.25 -4.41 12.19
C THR A 354 -17.46 -5.27 11.83
N ARG A 355 -18.37 -4.74 11.00
CA ARG A 355 -19.54 -5.52 10.54
C ARG A 355 -19.15 -6.80 9.82
N LEU A 356 -18.12 -6.77 8.99
CA LEU A 356 -17.63 -7.96 8.29
C LEU A 356 -17.05 -9.00 9.27
N GLN A 357 -16.35 -8.53 10.32
CA GLN A 357 -15.87 -9.37 11.41
C GLN A 357 -17.02 -10.02 12.17
N GLU A 358 -18.06 -9.28 12.50
CA GLU A 358 -19.26 -9.78 13.17
C GLU A 358 -19.97 -10.86 12.34
N LEU A 359 -20.11 -10.63 11.03
CA LEU A 359 -20.66 -11.62 10.12
C LEU A 359 -19.80 -12.89 10.06
N ALA A 360 -18.48 -12.76 10.13
CA ALA A 360 -17.56 -13.89 10.19
C ALA A 360 -17.78 -14.71 11.47
N VAL A 361 -17.87 -14.04 12.63
CA VAL A 361 -18.17 -14.69 13.92
C VAL A 361 -19.53 -15.42 13.89
N GLY A 362 -20.51 -14.84 13.18
CA GLY A 362 -21.84 -15.44 13.00
C GLY A 362 -21.85 -16.74 12.19
N GLY A 363 -20.76 -17.06 11.53
CA GLY A 363 -20.56 -18.28 10.74
C GLY A 363 -20.90 -18.10 9.26
N TRP A 364 -19.93 -18.45 8.42
CA TRP A 364 -20.08 -18.47 6.96
C TRP A 364 -19.95 -19.88 6.40
N ARG A 365 -20.56 -20.06 5.24
CA ARG A 365 -20.35 -21.21 4.38
C ARG A 365 -19.73 -20.72 3.07
N ASP A 366 -19.14 -21.63 2.30
CA ASP A 366 -18.52 -21.28 1.02
C ASP A 366 -19.54 -20.65 0.02
N ASP A 367 -20.80 -21.11 0.05
CA ASP A 367 -21.91 -20.55 -0.74
C ASP A 367 -22.29 -19.10 -0.34
N SER A 368 -21.89 -18.68 0.86
CA SER A 368 -22.03 -17.30 1.31
C SER A 368 -20.93 -16.37 0.76
N LEU A 369 -19.76 -16.90 0.42
CA LEU A 369 -18.60 -16.11 -0.04
C LEU A 369 -18.59 -15.88 -1.53
N MET A 370 -19.05 -16.86 -2.30
CA MET A 370 -18.97 -16.88 -3.76
C MET A 370 -20.34 -17.05 -4.40
N PRO A 371 -20.65 -16.36 -5.52
CA PRO A 371 -21.90 -16.59 -6.24
C PRO A 371 -21.95 -17.99 -6.85
N ALA A 372 -23.16 -18.49 -7.19
CA ALA A 372 -23.30 -19.72 -7.93
C ALA A 372 -22.48 -19.67 -9.24
N TRP A 373 -21.63 -20.67 -9.45
CA TRP A 373 -20.64 -20.66 -10.53
C TRP A 373 -20.65 -21.90 -11.42
N ARG A 374 -21.30 -22.99 -10.99
CA ARG A 374 -21.21 -24.31 -11.66
C ARG A 374 -21.80 -24.36 -13.05
N ASP A 375 -22.65 -23.39 -13.41
CA ASP A 375 -23.24 -23.19 -14.73
C ASP A 375 -22.44 -22.26 -15.62
N LEU A 376 -21.37 -21.63 -15.08
CA LEU A 376 -20.52 -20.71 -15.84
C LEU A 376 -19.55 -21.47 -16.75
N PRO A 377 -19.27 -20.95 -17.97
CA PRO A 377 -18.32 -21.55 -18.88
C PRO A 377 -16.89 -21.56 -18.33
N GLU A 378 -16.18 -22.69 -18.47
CA GLU A 378 -14.84 -22.92 -17.92
C GLU A 378 -13.92 -23.61 -18.94
N GLY A 379 -12.59 -23.48 -18.77
CA GLY A 379 -11.59 -24.17 -19.57
C GLY A 379 -11.58 -23.79 -21.05
N LEU A 380 -12.00 -22.57 -21.38
CA LEU A 380 -12.10 -22.12 -22.74
C LEU A 380 -10.72 -21.81 -23.31
N GLN A 381 -10.26 -22.63 -24.26
CA GLN A 381 -9.08 -22.30 -25.04
C GLN A 381 -9.29 -20.98 -25.79
N GLU A 382 -8.23 -20.24 -26.06
CA GLU A 382 -8.31 -18.89 -26.64
C GLU A 382 -9.15 -18.84 -27.93
N GLU A 383 -9.00 -19.83 -28.80
CA GLU A 383 -9.75 -19.96 -30.05
C GLU A 383 -11.24 -20.15 -29.80
N VAL A 384 -11.61 -21.04 -28.87
CA VAL A 384 -13.00 -21.30 -28.47
C VAL A 384 -13.61 -20.08 -27.80
N PHE A 385 -12.83 -19.38 -26.94
CA PHE A 385 -13.26 -18.14 -26.30
C PHE A 385 -13.55 -17.05 -27.34
N ARG A 386 -12.64 -16.84 -28.31
CA ARG A 386 -12.85 -15.87 -29.39
C ARG A 386 -14.07 -16.22 -30.26
N GLN A 387 -14.22 -17.49 -30.61
CA GLN A 387 -15.36 -17.94 -31.43
C GLN A 387 -16.69 -17.73 -30.69
N ARG A 388 -16.76 -18.04 -29.40
CA ARG A 388 -18.00 -17.99 -28.62
C ARG A 388 -18.34 -16.61 -28.11
N PHE A 389 -17.35 -15.85 -27.71
CA PHE A 389 -17.52 -14.54 -27.05
C PHE A 389 -16.97 -13.38 -27.86
N GLY A 390 -16.19 -13.59 -28.90
CA GLY A 390 -15.62 -12.55 -29.75
C GLY A 390 -14.53 -11.69 -29.07
N GLY A 391 -14.34 -11.83 -27.76
CA GLY A 391 -13.43 -11.03 -26.94
C GLY A 391 -14.09 -10.49 -25.66
N GLN A 392 -13.31 -9.79 -24.83
CA GLN A 392 -13.79 -9.27 -23.54
C GLN A 392 -14.67 -8.01 -23.67
N ASP A 393 -14.66 -7.33 -24.84
CA ASP A 393 -15.43 -6.10 -25.08
C ASP A 393 -16.76 -6.33 -25.79
N THR A 394 -17.18 -7.56 -25.95
CA THR A 394 -18.41 -7.93 -26.68
C THR A 394 -19.64 -8.00 -25.78
N ASP A 395 -20.84 -7.95 -26.38
CA ASP A 395 -22.08 -8.06 -25.63
C ASP A 395 -22.24 -9.43 -24.97
N ALA A 396 -21.84 -10.50 -25.69
CA ALA A 396 -21.88 -11.87 -25.15
C ALA A 396 -21.04 -12.03 -23.86
N TYR A 397 -19.84 -11.44 -23.83
CA TYR A 397 -19.00 -11.43 -22.64
C TYR A 397 -19.61 -10.57 -21.52
N ARG A 398 -20.11 -9.38 -21.88
CA ARG A 398 -20.73 -8.47 -20.92
C ARG A 398 -21.98 -9.07 -20.27
N GLU A 399 -22.75 -9.89 -21.00
CA GLU A 399 -23.93 -10.55 -20.47
C GLU A 399 -23.58 -11.54 -19.33
N VAL A 400 -22.59 -12.41 -19.56
CA VAL A 400 -22.11 -13.33 -18.50
C VAL A 400 -21.54 -12.56 -17.32
N THR A 401 -20.81 -11.49 -17.57
CA THR A 401 -20.24 -10.65 -16.51
C THR A 401 -21.32 -9.94 -15.69
N LYS A 402 -22.35 -9.42 -16.33
CA LYS A 402 -23.51 -8.82 -15.62
C LYS A 402 -24.25 -9.83 -14.76
N GLU A 403 -24.38 -11.06 -15.24
CA GLU A 403 -25.01 -12.12 -14.46
C GLU A 403 -24.18 -12.47 -13.22
N ILE A 404 -22.84 -12.54 -13.35
CA ILE A 404 -21.93 -12.71 -12.21
C ILE A 404 -22.12 -11.57 -11.20
N GLU A 405 -22.15 -10.30 -11.64
CA GLU A 405 -22.36 -9.16 -10.76
C GLU A 405 -23.71 -9.23 -10.04
N ARG A 406 -24.76 -9.56 -10.75
CA ARG A 406 -26.12 -9.71 -10.17
C ARG A 406 -26.15 -10.77 -9.07
N ARG A 407 -25.46 -11.90 -9.29
CA ARG A 407 -25.33 -12.97 -8.29
C ARG A 407 -24.50 -12.53 -7.08
N LEU A 408 -23.45 -11.74 -7.31
CA LEU A 408 -22.62 -11.17 -6.23
C LEU A 408 -23.43 -10.22 -5.34
N ASP A 409 -24.22 -9.33 -5.93
CA ASP A 409 -25.05 -8.35 -5.19
C ASP A 409 -26.09 -9.03 -4.28
N ALA A 410 -26.41 -10.30 -4.53
CA ALA A 410 -27.32 -11.08 -3.71
C ALA A 410 -26.66 -11.69 -2.45
N LEU A 411 -25.33 -11.71 -2.34
CA LEU A 411 -24.62 -12.27 -1.21
C LEU A 411 -24.88 -11.49 0.09
N SER A 412 -24.97 -12.18 1.22
CA SER A 412 -25.38 -11.61 2.51
C SER A 412 -24.42 -10.52 3.03
N TRP A 413 -23.11 -10.67 2.81
CA TRP A 413 -22.11 -9.72 3.25
C TRP A 413 -22.00 -8.46 2.34
N MET A 414 -22.69 -8.47 1.20
CA MET A 414 -22.81 -7.30 0.31
C MET A 414 -23.84 -6.29 0.82
N ARG A 415 -24.78 -6.72 1.64
CA ARG A 415 -25.85 -5.89 2.25
C ARG A 415 -25.38 -5.31 3.57
#